data_5c2bbe38103e852a2c057abde74d4c30
#
_entry.id   5c2bbe38103e852a2c057abde74d4c30
#
_cell.length_a   1.000
_cell.length_b   1.000
_cell.length_c   1.000
_cell.angle_alpha   90.00
_cell.angle_beta   90.00
_cell.angle_gamma   90.00
#
_symmetry.space_group_name_H-M   'P 1'
#
loop_
_entity.id
_entity.type
_entity.pdbx_description
1 polymer ?
#
loop_
_entity_poly.entity_id
_entity_poly.type
_entity_poly.pdbx_seq_one_letter_code
_entity_poly.pdbx_strand_id
1 'polypeptide(L)'
;MKTKITDLFGIEYPIILPGMSWISVPELVAAICNAGGIGYLATGPLSPAKTRESIKRIRQLTNKPFGVGVTLLMPRSHENAMVAIEEKVPVLNISLGKGEDLIKKVHAYNGKVITTVTTVPHALAAQNSGADALQVTGYEAAAHGSQIPTMVLVPAVVDAVKIPVVAIGGIADGRGMAAAFALGAEGIGMGTRLSITKESPVHDFCKQKQLESDIEDTIYSNRFDALYCRVLKTPSAERAYKQGRNLRKGLKASFAIAEALDIPWMKLATAASSGPKGEKSDRPKESVTKSGPSSKPKEKKSFMDKILKVPRTGMNLMHMAQAYVDIQKATETGDLDKGFYLSGQVQGIIHDIPTVAEVIDRTVKEFHKIQEEITARKVK
;
A
#
# COMPACT_ATOMS: atom_id res chain seq x y z
N MET A 1 3.65 -17.83 -18.29
CA MET A 1 2.31 -18.27 -17.75
C MET A 1 1.21 -17.46 -18.43
N LYS A 2 0.06 -18.07 -18.75
CA LYS A 2 -1.06 -17.37 -19.36
C LYS A 2 -2.19 -17.16 -18.36
N THR A 3 -2.51 -15.91 -18.01
CA THR A 3 -3.62 -15.52 -17.13
C THR A 3 -4.24 -14.24 -17.68
N LYS A 4 -5.44 -13.86 -17.19
CA LYS A 4 -6.03 -12.58 -17.59
C LYS A 4 -5.14 -11.38 -17.23
N ILE A 5 -4.34 -11.45 -16.18
CA ILE A 5 -3.40 -10.38 -15.78
C ILE A 5 -2.22 -10.31 -16.74
N THR A 6 -1.63 -11.44 -17.17
CA THR A 6 -0.54 -11.42 -18.14
C THR A 6 -1.00 -10.90 -19.50
N ASP A 7 -2.18 -11.29 -19.94
CA ASP A 7 -2.77 -10.81 -21.20
C ASP A 7 -3.11 -9.31 -21.12
N LEU A 8 -3.65 -8.84 -19.97
CA LEU A 8 -4.06 -7.46 -19.76
C LEU A 8 -2.88 -6.48 -19.76
N PHE A 9 -1.77 -6.86 -19.12
CA PHE A 9 -0.61 -5.98 -18.92
C PHE A 9 0.55 -6.26 -19.89
N GLY A 10 0.48 -7.31 -20.70
CA GLY A 10 1.55 -7.70 -21.65
C GLY A 10 2.82 -8.17 -20.95
N ILE A 11 2.68 -8.94 -19.85
CA ILE A 11 3.78 -9.43 -19.02
C ILE A 11 3.89 -10.97 -19.09
N GLU A 12 5.06 -11.51 -18.72
CA GLU A 12 5.34 -12.94 -18.81
C GLU A 12 4.80 -13.71 -17.58
N TYR A 13 4.98 -13.14 -16.38
CA TYR A 13 4.56 -13.73 -15.14
C TYR A 13 3.56 -12.82 -14.42
N PRO A 14 2.46 -13.34 -13.86
CA PRO A 14 1.44 -12.55 -13.20
C PRO A 14 1.87 -12.17 -11.77
N ILE A 15 3.06 -11.56 -11.65
CA ILE A 15 3.71 -11.18 -10.40
C ILE A 15 3.92 -9.67 -10.40
N ILE A 16 3.40 -9.02 -9.35
CA ILE A 16 3.37 -7.56 -9.23
C ILE A 16 4.23 -7.10 -8.06
N LEU A 17 5.09 -6.09 -8.30
CA LEU A 17 5.66 -5.24 -7.26
C LEU A 17 4.67 -4.09 -7.01
N PRO A 18 3.99 -4.04 -5.86
CA PRO A 18 3.09 -2.93 -5.54
C PRO A 18 3.87 -1.62 -5.32
N GLY A 19 3.16 -0.49 -5.45
CA GLY A 19 3.76 0.83 -5.18
C GLY A 19 3.99 1.02 -3.68
N MET A 20 5.22 0.90 -3.23
CA MET A 20 5.68 1.09 -1.84
C MET A 20 6.52 2.36 -1.75
N SER A 21 6.08 3.35 -0.96
CA SER A 21 6.79 4.63 -0.76
C SER A 21 8.26 4.38 -0.36
N TRP A 22 9.19 5.11 -0.99
CA TRP A 22 10.66 4.99 -0.85
C TRP A 22 11.28 3.65 -1.25
N ILE A 23 10.48 2.64 -1.61
CA ILE A 23 10.97 1.30 -1.95
C ILE A 23 10.79 1.01 -3.44
N SER A 24 9.59 1.24 -4.00
CA SER A 24 9.32 1.01 -5.41
C SER A 24 9.82 2.19 -6.25
N VAL A 25 11.16 2.33 -6.28
CA VAL A 25 11.93 3.31 -7.06
C VAL A 25 12.19 2.80 -8.48
N PRO A 26 12.67 3.64 -9.41
CA PRO A 26 12.89 3.25 -10.81
C PRO A 26 13.71 1.97 -10.99
N GLU A 27 14.77 1.79 -10.23
CA GLU A 27 15.66 0.64 -10.31
C GLU A 27 14.96 -0.68 -9.94
N LEU A 28 14.20 -0.70 -8.85
CA LEU A 28 13.45 -1.88 -8.42
C LEU A 28 12.27 -2.17 -9.35
N VAL A 29 11.58 -1.12 -9.83
CA VAL A 29 10.52 -1.25 -10.83
C VAL A 29 11.04 -1.84 -12.14
N ALA A 30 12.18 -1.37 -12.62
CA ALA A 30 12.80 -1.91 -13.82
C ALA A 30 13.26 -3.37 -13.63
N ALA A 31 13.81 -3.70 -12.45
CA ALA A 31 14.27 -5.05 -12.14
C ALA A 31 13.13 -6.08 -12.23
N ILE A 32 11.96 -5.79 -11.64
CA ILE A 32 10.81 -6.69 -11.73
C ILE A 32 10.26 -6.80 -13.15
N CYS A 33 10.23 -5.69 -13.90
CA CYS A 33 9.76 -5.70 -15.28
C CYS A 33 10.71 -6.51 -16.19
N ASN A 34 12.01 -6.38 -16.02
CA ASN A 34 13.02 -7.14 -16.74
C ASN A 34 12.99 -8.64 -16.37
N ALA A 35 12.55 -8.99 -15.15
CA ALA A 35 12.34 -10.36 -14.70
C ALA A 35 11.00 -10.97 -15.17
N GLY A 36 10.22 -10.25 -16.00
CA GLY A 36 8.97 -10.75 -16.59
C GLY A 36 7.68 -10.45 -15.80
N GLY A 37 7.77 -9.79 -14.65
CA GLY A 37 6.63 -9.28 -13.89
C GLY A 37 6.28 -7.83 -14.27
N ILE A 38 5.60 -7.13 -13.36
CA ILE A 38 5.32 -5.69 -13.49
C ILE A 38 5.52 -4.97 -12.16
N GLY A 39 6.16 -3.80 -12.18
CA GLY A 39 6.34 -2.95 -11.01
C GLY A 39 5.61 -1.62 -11.14
N TYR A 40 5.13 -1.09 -10.00
CA TYR A 40 4.51 0.22 -9.94
C TYR A 40 5.41 1.21 -9.21
N LEU A 41 5.84 2.28 -9.91
CA LEU A 41 6.53 3.41 -9.27
C LEU A 41 5.66 4.02 -8.18
N ALA A 42 6.17 4.14 -6.97
CA ALA A 42 5.44 4.78 -5.86
C ALA A 42 5.59 6.30 -5.92
N THR A 43 4.50 7.01 -6.17
CA THR A 43 4.53 8.48 -6.30
C THR A 43 4.19 9.24 -5.02
N GLY A 44 3.79 8.56 -3.94
CA GLY A 44 3.44 9.19 -2.68
C GLY A 44 4.48 10.18 -2.14
N PRO A 45 5.80 9.86 -2.15
CA PRO A 45 6.85 10.76 -1.71
C PRO A 45 7.38 11.71 -2.80
N LEU A 46 6.82 11.70 -4.01
CA LEU A 46 7.38 12.43 -5.14
C LEU A 46 6.59 13.71 -5.46
N SER A 47 7.31 14.76 -5.86
CA SER A 47 6.71 15.89 -6.57
C SER A 47 6.38 15.51 -8.02
N PRO A 48 5.51 16.26 -8.73
CA PRO A 48 5.22 16.00 -10.14
C PRO A 48 6.46 16.00 -11.04
N ALA A 49 7.43 16.88 -10.78
CA ALA A 49 8.70 16.93 -11.50
C ALA A 49 9.51 15.65 -11.30
N LYS A 50 9.66 15.19 -10.04
CA LYS A 50 10.35 13.95 -9.71
C LYS A 50 9.62 12.72 -10.23
N THR A 51 8.29 12.73 -10.25
CA THR A 51 7.48 11.67 -10.86
C THR A 51 7.82 11.52 -12.35
N ARG A 52 7.89 12.62 -13.08
CA ARG A 52 8.26 12.63 -14.50
C ARG A 52 9.70 12.14 -14.74
N GLU A 53 10.62 12.61 -13.92
CA GLU A 53 12.02 12.16 -13.97
C GLU A 53 12.13 10.65 -13.71
N SER A 54 11.44 10.14 -12.69
CA SER A 54 11.40 8.72 -12.36
C SER A 54 10.81 7.86 -13.50
N ILE A 55 9.72 8.32 -14.14
CA ILE A 55 9.15 7.64 -15.31
C ILE A 55 10.17 7.56 -16.45
N LYS A 56 10.86 8.67 -16.75
CA LYS A 56 11.93 8.69 -17.77
C LYS A 56 13.08 7.75 -17.39
N ARG A 57 13.45 7.71 -16.12
CA ARG A 57 14.48 6.81 -15.61
C ARG A 57 14.10 5.34 -15.77
N ILE A 58 12.85 4.95 -15.51
CA ILE A 58 12.37 3.59 -15.75
C ILE A 58 12.52 3.22 -17.23
N ARG A 59 12.12 4.11 -18.14
CA ARG A 59 12.24 3.88 -19.59
C ARG A 59 13.68 3.75 -20.11
N GLN A 60 14.65 4.30 -19.37
CA GLN A 60 16.08 4.07 -19.65
C GLN A 60 16.55 2.69 -19.19
N LEU A 61 15.93 2.13 -18.14
CA LEU A 61 16.32 0.88 -17.51
C LEU A 61 15.60 -0.36 -18.07
N THR A 62 14.44 -0.15 -18.71
CA THR A 62 13.63 -1.23 -19.27
C THR A 62 12.77 -0.75 -20.45
N ASN A 63 12.56 -1.65 -21.41
CA ASN A 63 11.59 -1.49 -22.50
C ASN A 63 10.28 -2.28 -22.24
N LYS A 64 10.18 -2.93 -21.07
CA LYS A 64 9.01 -3.71 -20.68
C LYS A 64 7.90 -2.81 -20.10
N PRO A 65 6.64 -3.28 -20.11
CA PRO A 65 5.55 -2.56 -19.48
C PRO A 65 5.82 -2.34 -17.98
N PHE A 66 5.50 -1.14 -17.48
CA PHE A 66 5.55 -0.79 -16.07
C PHE A 66 4.32 0.03 -15.68
N GLY A 67 4.10 0.21 -14.40
CA GLY A 67 3.01 1.02 -13.90
C GLY A 67 3.47 2.16 -13.00
N VAL A 68 2.51 3.03 -12.69
CA VAL A 68 2.66 4.10 -11.70
C VAL A 68 1.56 3.96 -10.66
N GLY A 69 1.94 3.96 -9.39
CA GLY A 69 1.02 3.88 -8.24
C GLY A 69 0.73 5.27 -7.68
N VAL A 70 -0.55 5.61 -7.58
CA VAL A 70 -1.04 6.84 -6.95
C VAL A 70 -1.95 6.53 -5.77
N THR A 71 -1.69 7.19 -4.65
CA THR A 71 -2.48 7.08 -3.42
C THR A 71 -3.28 8.36 -3.25
N LEU A 72 -4.57 8.35 -3.57
CA LEU A 72 -5.37 9.57 -3.72
C LEU A 72 -5.55 10.37 -2.42
N LEU A 73 -5.28 9.80 -1.26
CA LEU A 73 -5.22 10.54 0.01
C LEU A 73 -3.94 11.38 0.18
N MET A 74 -2.90 11.11 -0.59
CA MET A 74 -1.63 11.83 -0.47
C MET A 74 -1.69 13.18 -1.16
N PRO A 75 -1.01 14.21 -0.60
CA PRO A 75 -0.83 15.49 -1.30
C PRO A 75 -0.22 15.27 -2.69
N ARG A 76 -0.64 16.09 -3.67
CA ARG A 76 -0.17 16.02 -5.08
C ARG A 76 -0.45 14.71 -5.82
N SER A 77 -1.21 13.78 -5.23
CA SER A 77 -1.52 12.51 -5.88
C SER A 77 -2.23 12.68 -7.23
N HIS A 78 -3.14 13.64 -7.33
CA HIS A 78 -3.81 13.95 -8.59
C HIS A 78 -2.85 14.55 -9.62
N GLU A 79 -1.95 15.44 -9.21
CA GLU A 79 -0.91 16.03 -10.07
C GLU A 79 0.04 14.92 -10.58
N ASN A 80 0.47 14.01 -9.70
CA ASN A 80 1.29 12.86 -10.07
C ASN A 80 0.57 11.90 -11.03
N ALA A 81 -0.74 11.68 -10.82
CA ALA A 81 -1.56 10.90 -11.74
C ALA A 81 -1.64 11.57 -13.13
N MET A 82 -1.79 12.89 -13.18
CA MET A 82 -1.79 13.64 -14.44
C MET A 82 -0.45 13.53 -15.17
N VAL A 83 0.68 13.60 -14.44
CA VAL A 83 2.02 13.35 -15.04
C VAL A 83 2.09 11.95 -15.64
N ALA A 84 1.60 10.91 -14.91
CA ALA A 84 1.59 9.53 -15.43
C ALA A 84 0.74 9.41 -16.71
N ILE A 85 -0.40 10.11 -16.76
CA ILE A 85 -1.31 10.15 -17.92
C ILE A 85 -0.65 10.88 -19.11
N GLU A 86 -0.04 12.04 -18.89
CA GLU A 86 0.70 12.81 -19.89
C GLU A 86 1.86 11.98 -20.50
N GLU A 87 2.55 11.25 -19.65
CA GLU A 87 3.61 10.32 -20.05
C GLU A 87 3.05 9.01 -20.63
N LYS A 88 1.73 8.83 -20.74
CA LYS A 88 1.07 7.63 -21.29
C LYS A 88 1.64 6.33 -20.70
N VAL A 89 1.73 6.26 -19.37
CA VAL A 89 2.22 5.03 -18.71
C VAL A 89 1.28 3.87 -19.01
N PRO A 90 1.78 2.65 -19.25
CA PRO A 90 0.93 1.51 -19.61
C PRO A 90 -0.11 1.17 -18.56
N VAL A 91 0.23 1.26 -17.27
CA VAL A 91 -0.65 0.88 -16.17
C VAL A 91 -0.67 1.96 -15.08
N LEU A 92 -1.86 2.37 -14.64
CA LEU A 92 -2.05 3.22 -13.46
C LEU A 92 -2.66 2.39 -12.33
N ASN A 93 -1.96 2.30 -11.19
CA ASN A 93 -2.53 1.75 -9.96
C ASN A 93 -3.12 2.87 -9.10
N ILE A 94 -4.40 2.75 -8.74
CA ILE A 94 -5.11 3.72 -7.91
C ILE A 94 -5.41 3.10 -6.54
N SER A 95 -5.07 3.80 -5.47
CA SER A 95 -5.37 3.39 -4.10
C SER A 95 -5.96 4.53 -3.27
N LEU A 96 -6.71 4.17 -2.21
CA LEU A 96 -7.27 5.06 -1.21
C LEU A 96 -8.04 6.26 -1.79
N GLY A 97 -8.95 6.01 -2.73
CA GLY A 97 -9.83 7.05 -3.28
C GLY A 97 -10.61 6.58 -4.52
N LYS A 98 -11.53 7.44 -4.97
CA LYS A 98 -12.29 7.24 -6.21
C LYS A 98 -11.54 7.91 -7.36
N GLY A 99 -11.28 7.20 -8.43
CA GLY A 99 -10.46 7.67 -9.55
C GLY A 99 -11.17 7.66 -10.91
N GLU A 100 -12.49 7.84 -10.96
CA GLU A 100 -13.30 7.70 -12.18
C GLU A 100 -12.83 8.61 -13.33
N ASP A 101 -12.45 9.85 -13.02
CA ASP A 101 -11.92 10.81 -14.00
C ASP A 101 -10.53 10.40 -14.51
N LEU A 102 -9.69 9.83 -13.65
CA LEU A 102 -8.37 9.32 -14.01
C LEU A 102 -8.49 8.07 -14.88
N ILE A 103 -9.41 7.16 -14.54
CA ILE A 103 -9.67 5.94 -15.32
C ILE A 103 -10.03 6.29 -16.77
N LYS A 104 -10.99 7.22 -16.97
CA LYS A 104 -11.37 7.68 -18.30
C LYS A 104 -10.20 8.25 -19.10
N LYS A 105 -9.33 9.03 -18.46
CA LYS A 105 -8.15 9.62 -19.09
C LYS A 105 -7.11 8.57 -19.46
N VAL A 106 -6.90 7.54 -18.62
CA VAL A 106 -5.99 6.43 -18.91
C VAL A 106 -6.51 5.60 -20.08
N HIS A 107 -7.80 5.30 -20.10
CA HIS A 107 -8.42 4.57 -21.21
C HIS A 107 -8.37 5.32 -22.55
N ALA A 108 -8.35 6.67 -22.54
CA ALA A 108 -8.27 7.47 -23.76
C ALA A 108 -7.01 7.22 -24.61
N TYR A 109 -5.94 6.67 -24.00
CA TYR A 109 -4.74 6.24 -24.73
C TYR A 109 -4.50 4.72 -24.67
N ASN A 110 -5.53 3.91 -24.38
CA ASN A 110 -5.48 2.45 -24.23
C ASN A 110 -4.64 1.97 -23.05
N GLY A 111 -4.30 2.82 -22.07
CA GLY A 111 -3.69 2.42 -20.80
C GLY A 111 -4.66 1.56 -19.98
N LYS A 112 -4.15 0.89 -18.97
CA LYS A 112 -4.91 0.01 -18.08
C LYS A 112 -4.92 0.56 -16.65
N VAL A 113 -6.00 0.30 -15.93
CA VAL A 113 -6.13 0.72 -14.53
C VAL A 113 -6.36 -0.48 -13.63
N ILE A 114 -5.53 -0.60 -12.60
CA ILE A 114 -5.74 -1.54 -11.50
C ILE A 114 -6.02 -0.77 -10.22
N THR A 115 -7.05 -1.14 -9.48
CA THR A 115 -7.43 -0.46 -8.24
C THR A 115 -7.13 -1.35 -7.03
N THR A 116 -6.45 -0.77 -6.03
CA THR A 116 -6.18 -1.46 -4.76
C THR A 116 -7.40 -1.37 -3.85
N VAL A 117 -7.88 -2.52 -3.40
CA VAL A 117 -9.10 -2.66 -2.59
C VAL A 117 -8.86 -3.60 -1.39
N THR A 118 -9.63 -3.41 -0.33
CA THR A 118 -9.51 -4.16 0.93
C THR A 118 -10.83 -4.76 1.40
N THR A 119 -11.92 -4.57 0.66
CA THR A 119 -13.26 -5.10 0.98
C THR A 119 -14.05 -5.37 -0.29
N VAL A 120 -15.07 -6.23 -0.22
CA VAL A 120 -15.99 -6.50 -1.34
C VAL A 120 -16.72 -5.24 -1.82
N PRO A 121 -17.28 -4.37 -0.95
CA PRO A 121 -17.87 -3.11 -1.40
C PRO A 121 -16.91 -2.21 -2.17
N HIS A 122 -15.63 -2.12 -1.75
CA HIS A 122 -14.60 -1.37 -2.49
C HIS A 122 -14.32 -1.99 -3.86
N ALA A 123 -14.29 -3.33 -3.94
CA ALA A 123 -14.09 -4.06 -5.20
C ALA A 123 -15.21 -3.78 -6.22
N LEU A 124 -16.45 -3.86 -5.78
CA LEU A 124 -17.61 -3.55 -6.62
C LEU A 124 -17.61 -2.07 -7.07
N ALA A 125 -17.30 -1.15 -6.16
CA ALA A 125 -17.20 0.27 -6.50
C ALA A 125 -16.08 0.53 -7.54
N ALA A 126 -14.92 -0.09 -7.39
CA ALA A 126 -13.81 0.05 -8.34
C ALA A 126 -14.15 -0.53 -9.72
N GLN A 127 -14.78 -1.71 -9.79
CA GLN A 127 -15.27 -2.29 -11.04
C GLN A 127 -16.29 -1.36 -11.72
N ASN A 128 -17.25 -0.84 -10.97
CA ASN A 128 -18.28 0.07 -11.49
C ASN A 128 -17.70 1.41 -11.96
N SER A 129 -16.57 1.84 -11.38
CA SER A 129 -15.82 3.02 -11.84
C SER A 129 -15.00 2.77 -13.10
N GLY A 130 -14.92 1.52 -13.59
CA GLY A 130 -14.24 1.15 -14.83
C GLY A 130 -12.81 0.61 -14.65
N ALA A 131 -12.42 0.16 -13.45
CA ALA A 131 -11.13 -0.50 -13.28
C ALA A 131 -11.03 -1.76 -14.15
N ASP A 132 -9.85 -2.00 -14.78
CA ASP A 132 -9.60 -3.18 -15.62
C ASP A 132 -9.23 -4.41 -14.78
N ALA A 133 -8.67 -4.19 -13.58
CA ALA A 133 -8.29 -5.24 -12.64
C ALA A 133 -8.35 -4.73 -11.19
N LEU A 134 -8.35 -5.64 -10.23
CA LEU A 134 -8.28 -5.34 -8.80
C LEU A 134 -7.05 -5.94 -8.16
N GLN A 135 -6.45 -5.17 -7.25
CA GLN A 135 -5.39 -5.59 -6.34
C GLN A 135 -5.98 -5.70 -4.93
N VAL A 136 -6.20 -6.92 -4.46
CA VAL A 136 -6.89 -7.22 -3.20
C VAL A 136 -5.86 -7.44 -2.10
N THR A 137 -5.89 -6.58 -1.07
CA THR A 137 -4.87 -6.58 -0.01
C THR A 137 -5.45 -7.09 1.30
N GLY A 138 -5.00 -8.28 1.73
CA GLY A 138 -5.44 -8.94 2.95
C GLY A 138 -4.74 -8.48 4.23
N TYR A 139 -5.11 -9.09 5.35
CA TYR A 139 -4.65 -8.75 6.70
C TYR A 139 -3.15 -8.93 6.90
N GLU A 140 -2.54 -9.92 6.26
CA GLU A 140 -1.13 -10.28 6.42
C GLU A 140 -0.18 -9.25 5.79
N ALA A 141 -0.72 -8.38 4.93
CA ALA A 141 0.07 -7.38 4.23
C ALA A 141 0.63 -6.32 5.17
N ALA A 142 1.75 -5.74 4.76
CA ALA A 142 2.22 -4.46 5.28
C ALA A 142 1.23 -3.33 4.91
N ALA A 143 1.53 -2.12 5.36
CA ALA A 143 0.73 -0.93 5.01
C ALA A 143 -0.78 -1.10 5.28
N HIS A 144 -1.63 -0.51 4.45
CA HIS A 144 -3.08 -0.38 4.68
C HIS A 144 -3.86 -1.59 4.14
N GLY A 145 -3.57 -2.79 4.66
CA GLY A 145 -4.31 -4.01 4.34
C GLY A 145 -5.70 -4.06 4.99
N SER A 146 -6.44 -5.10 4.66
CA SER A 146 -7.73 -5.43 5.29
C SER A 146 -7.53 -5.91 6.74
N GLN A 147 -8.61 -5.96 7.50
CA GLN A 147 -8.69 -6.76 8.74
C GLN A 147 -9.15 -8.20 8.46
N ILE A 148 -9.39 -8.52 7.19
CA ILE A 148 -9.81 -9.85 6.74
C ILE A 148 -8.58 -10.56 6.14
N PRO A 149 -8.26 -11.80 6.57
CA PRO A 149 -7.17 -12.58 6.00
C PRO A 149 -7.30 -12.79 4.49
N THR A 150 -6.16 -12.84 3.79
CA THR A 150 -6.11 -13.04 2.33
C THR A 150 -6.89 -14.28 1.89
N MET A 151 -6.78 -15.38 2.65
CA MET A 151 -7.48 -16.65 2.42
C MET A 151 -9.02 -16.51 2.32
N VAL A 152 -9.62 -15.55 3.02
CA VAL A 152 -11.07 -15.31 3.05
C VAL A 152 -11.45 -14.16 2.12
N LEU A 153 -10.63 -13.10 2.06
CA LEU A 153 -10.94 -11.91 1.30
C LEU A 153 -10.88 -12.15 -0.22
N VAL A 154 -9.87 -12.89 -0.69
CA VAL A 154 -9.66 -13.10 -2.13
C VAL A 154 -10.84 -13.83 -2.77
N PRO A 155 -11.29 -15.02 -2.30
CA PRO A 155 -12.43 -15.71 -2.93
C PRO A 155 -13.71 -14.89 -2.82
N ALA A 156 -13.96 -14.19 -1.70
CA ALA A 156 -15.13 -13.34 -1.56
C ALA A 156 -15.16 -12.18 -2.57
N VAL A 157 -14.01 -11.63 -2.94
CA VAL A 157 -13.92 -10.61 -4.00
C VAL A 157 -14.05 -11.25 -5.38
N VAL A 158 -13.38 -12.37 -5.64
CA VAL A 158 -13.44 -13.10 -6.92
C VAL A 158 -14.90 -13.45 -7.26
N ASP A 159 -15.66 -13.95 -6.30
CA ASP A 159 -17.09 -14.28 -6.51
C ASP A 159 -17.98 -13.05 -6.78
N ALA A 160 -17.58 -11.88 -6.29
CA ALA A 160 -18.38 -10.66 -6.39
C ALA A 160 -18.11 -9.85 -7.68
N VAL A 161 -16.95 -10.01 -8.33
CA VAL A 161 -16.56 -9.17 -9.47
C VAL A 161 -16.35 -9.99 -10.75
N LYS A 162 -16.34 -9.30 -11.90
CA LYS A 162 -16.12 -9.92 -13.22
C LYS A 162 -14.71 -9.65 -13.78
N ILE A 163 -14.01 -8.68 -13.22
CA ILE A 163 -12.66 -8.29 -13.64
C ILE A 163 -11.59 -9.10 -12.88
N PRO A 164 -10.40 -9.30 -13.46
CA PRO A 164 -9.36 -10.12 -12.83
C PRO A 164 -8.88 -9.55 -11.50
N VAL A 165 -8.56 -10.46 -10.59
CA VAL A 165 -8.13 -10.18 -9.21
C VAL A 165 -6.68 -10.58 -9.03
N VAL A 166 -5.88 -9.70 -8.44
CA VAL A 166 -4.52 -9.95 -7.97
C VAL A 166 -4.54 -10.03 -6.45
N ALA A 167 -4.04 -11.12 -5.87
CA ALA A 167 -3.97 -11.31 -4.42
C ALA A 167 -2.69 -10.73 -3.85
N ILE A 168 -2.79 -9.95 -2.77
CA ILE A 168 -1.64 -9.39 -2.02
C ILE A 168 -1.84 -9.60 -0.53
N GLY A 169 -0.75 -9.95 0.16
CA GLY A 169 -0.71 -10.23 1.58
C GLY A 169 -0.38 -11.69 1.86
N GLY A 170 0.67 -11.93 2.64
CA GLY A 170 1.10 -13.27 3.01
C GLY A 170 1.78 -14.10 1.91
N ILE A 171 2.16 -13.50 0.78
CA ILE A 171 2.72 -14.19 -0.39
C ILE A 171 4.20 -13.84 -0.55
N ALA A 172 5.09 -14.86 -0.53
CA ALA A 172 6.54 -14.70 -0.71
C ALA A 172 7.17 -15.68 -1.70
N ASP A 173 6.47 -16.74 -2.07
CA ASP A 173 7.00 -17.86 -2.83
C ASP A 173 5.92 -18.57 -3.69
N GLY A 174 6.28 -19.67 -4.33
CA GLY A 174 5.38 -20.46 -5.18
C GLY A 174 4.23 -21.11 -4.42
N ARG A 175 4.37 -21.36 -3.12
CA ARG A 175 3.28 -21.91 -2.27
C ARG A 175 2.16 -20.87 -2.13
N GLY A 176 2.55 -19.62 -1.82
CA GLY A 176 1.61 -18.51 -1.74
C GLY A 176 0.95 -18.21 -3.08
N MET A 177 1.70 -18.31 -4.19
CA MET A 177 1.17 -18.19 -5.54
C MET A 177 0.14 -19.27 -5.87
N ALA A 178 0.44 -20.53 -5.58
CA ALA A 178 -0.47 -21.65 -5.80
C ALA A 178 -1.76 -21.52 -4.99
N ALA A 179 -1.65 -21.11 -3.72
CA ALA A 179 -2.81 -20.84 -2.88
C ALA A 179 -3.67 -19.70 -3.43
N ALA A 180 -3.08 -18.58 -3.86
CA ALA A 180 -3.80 -17.45 -4.44
C ALA A 180 -4.56 -17.85 -5.70
N PHE A 181 -3.97 -18.65 -6.58
CA PHE A 181 -4.62 -19.15 -7.79
C PHE A 181 -5.76 -20.14 -7.47
N ALA A 182 -5.56 -21.00 -6.46
CA ALA A 182 -6.63 -21.88 -5.98
C ALA A 182 -7.84 -21.11 -5.42
N LEU A 183 -7.62 -19.88 -4.89
CA LEU A 183 -8.66 -18.98 -4.44
C LEU A 183 -9.30 -18.16 -5.59
N GLY A 184 -8.90 -18.39 -6.84
CA GLY A 184 -9.43 -17.72 -8.02
C GLY A 184 -8.72 -16.43 -8.43
N ALA A 185 -7.57 -16.08 -7.82
CA ALA A 185 -6.77 -14.95 -8.28
C ALA A 185 -6.11 -15.26 -9.64
N GLU A 186 -5.92 -14.22 -10.45
CA GLU A 186 -5.28 -14.28 -11.77
C GLU A 186 -3.82 -13.74 -11.75
N GLY A 187 -3.36 -13.35 -10.55
CA GLY A 187 -2.00 -12.88 -10.30
C GLY A 187 -1.76 -12.66 -8.81
N ILE A 188 -0.51 -12.41 -8.47
CA ILE A 188 -0.07 -12.14 -7.10
C ILE A 188 0.72 -10.84 -7.02
N GLY A 189 0.71 -10.21 -5.84
CA GLY A 189 1.61 -9.11 -5.52
C GLY A 189 2.47 -9.44 -4.30
N MET A 190 3.76 -9.17 -4.42
CA MET A 190 4.74 -9.39 -3.36
C MET A 190 5.38 -8.07 -2.94
N GLY A 191 5.00 -7.54 -1.77
CA GLY A 191 5.62 -6.34 -1.20
C GLY A 191 6.89 -6.69 -0.41
N THR A 192 6.71 -7.29 0.76
CA THR A 192 7.79 -7.60 1.70
C THR A 192 8.87 -8.49 1.07
N ARG A 193 8.51 -9.52 0.28
CA ARG A 193 9.51 -10.36 -0.40
C ARG A 193 10.40 -9.55 -1.35
N LEU A 194 9.81 -8.65 -2.15
CA LEU A 194 10.58 -7.85 -3.10
C LEU A 194 11.30 -6.67 -2.44
N SER A 195 10.85 -6.20 -1.26
CA SER A 195 11.60 -5.22 -0.47
C SER A 195 12.89 -5.79 0.15
N ILE A 196 12.99 -7.12 0.27
CA ILE A 196 14.18 -7.84 0.76
C ILE A 196 14.92 -8.46 -0.44
N THR A 197 15.32 -7.62 -1.40
CA THR A 197 16.13 -8.01 -2.56
C THR A 197 17.36 -7.11 -2.69
N LYS A 198 18.33 -7.52 -3.52
CA LYS A 198 19.55 -6.76 -3.75
C LYS A 198 19.27 -5.41 -4.41
N GLU A 199 18.27 -5.35 -5.31
CA GLU A 199 17.89 -4.14 -6.06
C GLU A 199 17.02 -3.18 -5.24
N SER A 200 16.48 -3.63 -4.11
CA SER A 200 15.67 -2.78 -3.23
C SER A 200 16.54 -1.73 -2.52
N PRO A 201 16.12 -0.45 -2.49
CA PRO A 201 16.85 0.63 -1.82
C PRO A 201 16.70 0.60 -0.29
N VAL A 202 15.94 -0.34 0.26
CA VAL A 202 15.79 -0.49 1.71
C VAL A 202 17.16 -0.66 2.36
N HIS A 203 17.40 0.09 3.44
CA HIS A 203 18.66 0.01 4.18
C HIS A 203 18.95 -1.41 4.66
N ASP A 204 20.18 -1.87 4.52
CA ASP A 204 20.56 -3.27 4.80
C ASP A 204 20.24 -3.70 6.24
N PHE A 205 20.35 -2.80 7.21
CA PHE A 205 19.95 -3.08 8.59
C PHE A 205 18.46 -3.48 8.70
N CYS A 206 17.57 -2.81 7.94
CA CYS A 206 16.15 -3.18 7.90
C CYS A 206 15.94 -4.53 7.22
N LYS A 207 16.67 -4.84 6.14
CA LYS A 207 16.61 -6.15 5.48
C LYS A 207 17.04 -7.26 6.42
N GLN A 208 18.19 -7.09 7.11
CA GLN A 208 18.71 -8.05 8.09
C GLN A 208 17.72 -8.23 9.25
N LYS A 209 17.17 -7.13 9.79
CA LYS A 209 16.19 -7.21 10.87
C LYS A 209 14.93 -7.98 10.48
N GLN A 210 14.49 -7.88 9.22
CA GLN A 210 13.37 -8.68 8.71
C GLN A 210 13.72 -10.17 8.61
N LEU A 211 14.96 -10.52 8.20
CA LEU A 211 15.42 -11.93 8.15
C LEU A 211 15.51 -12.59 9.54
N GLU A 212 15.77 -11.78 10.57
CA GLU A 212 15.83 -12.22 11.97
C GLU A 212 14.45 -12.29 12.64
N SER A 213 13.39 -11.83 11.97
CA SER A 213 12.06 -11.68 12.55
C SER A 213 11.16 -12.85 12.16
N ASP A 214 10.29 -13.24 13.08
CA ASP A 214 9.29 -14.29 12.88
C ASP A 214 7.95 -13.70 12.36
N ILE A 215 7.01 -14.57 12.05
CA ILE A 215 5.63 -14.24 11.61
C ILE A 215 4.88 -13.39 12.66
N GLU A 216 5.20 -13.53 13.94
CA GLU A 216 4.60 -12.79 15.05
C GLU A 216 5.26 -11.43 15.31
N ASP A 217 6.40 -11.13 14.67
CA ASP A 217 7.16 -9.90 14.91
C ASP A 217 6.64 -8.72 14.08
N THR A 218 5.32 -8.57 14.04
CA THR A 218 4.66 -7.40 13.46
C THR A 218 3.59 -6.84 14.40
N ILE A 219 3.29 -5.55 14.27
CA ILE A 219 2.21 -4.87 14.99
C ILE A 219 1.23 -4.29 13.97
N TYR A 220 -0.05 -4.68 14.08
CA TYR A 220 -1.13 -4.13 13.25
C TYR A 220 -1.96 -3.14 14.07
N SER A 221 -1.99 -1.87 13.66
CA SER A 221 -2.68 -0.82 14.40
C SER A 221 -2.91 0.43 13.55
N ASN A 222 -3.93 1.22 13.94
CA ASN A 222 -4.14 2.58 13.41
C ASN A 222 -3.39 3.67 14.21
N ARG A 223 -2.54 3.28 15.14
CA ARG A 223 -1.77 4.22 15.97
C ARG A 223 -0.53 4.77 15.29
N PHE A 224 -0.12 4.21 14.16
CA PHE A 224 1.08 4.62 13.43
C PHE A 224 0.81 5.84 12.53
N ASP A 225 -0.19 5.78 11.66
CA ASP A 225 -0.49 6.82 10.67
C ASP A 225 -1.97 7.21 10.60
N ALA A 226 -2.76 6.86 11.61
CA ALA A 226 -4.20 7.07 11.69
C ALA A 226 -5.05 6.10 10.85
N LEU A 227 -4.45 5.30 9.98
CA LEU A 227 -5.08 4.20 9.27
C LEU A 227 -4.56 2.88 9.84
N TYR A 228 -5.33 1.81 9.70
CA TYR A 228 -4.82 0.49 10.07
C TYR A 228 -3.68 0.10 9.13
N CYS A 229 -2.50 -0.12 9.70
CA CYS A 229 -1.34 -0.59 8.97
C CYS A 229 -0.51 -1.56 9.81
N ARG A 230 0.35 -2.33 9.14
CA ARG A 230 1.23 -3.30 9.77
C ARG A 230 2.67 -2.84 9.64
N VAL A 231 3.38 -2.88 10.76
CA VAL A 231 4.80 -2.51 10.87
C VAL A 231 5.60 -3.63 11.51
N LEU A 232 6.90 -3.66 11.25
CA LEU A 232 7.85 -4.51 11.96
C LEU A 232 7.84 -4.16 13.45
N LYS A 233 7.84 -5.17 14.30
CA LYS A 233 7.90 -5.02 15.75
C LYS A 233 9.31 -4.60 16.16
N THR A 234 9.44 -3.34 16.50
CA THR A 234 10.69 -2.71 16.95
C THR A 234 10.44 -1.92 18.23
N PRO A 235 11.48 -1.56 19.00
CA PRO A 235 11.29 -0.74 20.20
C PRO A 235 10.56 0.58 19.91
N SER A 236 10.79 1.19 18.75
CA SER A 236 10.10 2.40 18.31
C SER A 236 8.64 2.14 17.99
N ALA A 237 8.32 1.06 17.28
CA ALA A 237 6.94 0.68 16.96
C ALA A 237 6.15 0.34 18.23
N GLU A 238 6.75 -0.37 19.18
CA GLU A 238 6.12 -0.66 20.48
C GLU A 238 5.86 0.61 21.30
N ARG A 239 6.82 1.55 21.31
CA ARG A 239 6.60 2.86 21.97
C ARG A 239 5.45 3.62 21.34
N ALA A 240 5.42 3.71 19.99
CA ALA A 240 4.33 4.38 19.26
C ALA A 240 2.98 3.71 19.52
N TYR A 241 2.95 2.39 19.57
CA TYR A 241 1.75 1.60 19.90
C TYR A 241 1.25 1.84 21.32
N LYS A 242 2.15 1.89 22.32
CA LYS A 242 1.80 2.06 23.75
C LYS A 242 1.47 3.53 24.09
N GLN A 243 2.31 4.46 23.69
CA GLN A 243 2.21 5.87 24.10
C GLN A 243 1.22 6.70 23.26
N GLY A 244 0.84 6.20 22.08
CA GLY A 244 0.02 6.97 21.15
C GLY A 244 0.82 8.13 20.54
N ARG A 245 0.13 9.18 20.20
CA ARG A 245 0.50 10.22 19.24
C ARG A 245 1.12 11.46 19.90
N ASN A 246 2.19 11.98 19.31
CA ASN A 246 2.84 13.20 19.78
C ASN A 246 2.54 14.37 18.82
N LEU A 247 1.60 15.25 19.20
CA LEU A 247 1.16 16.40 18.39
C LEU A 247 2.30 17.36 18.01
N ARG A 248 3.28 17.56 18.91
CA ARG A 248 4.43 18.44 18.61
C ARG A 248 5.33 17.86 17.52
N LYS A 249 5.56 16.55 17.54
CA LYS A 249 6.30 15.86 16.48
C LYS A 249 5.54 15.89 15.16
N GLY A 250 4.21 15.67 15.20
CA GLY A 250 3.36 15.74 14.02
C GLY A 250 3.35 17.11 13.34
N LEU A 251 3.33 18.18 14.13
CA LEU A 251 3.43 19.54 13.59
C LEU A 251 4.80 19.78 12.92
N LYS A 252 5.91 19.39 13.58
CA LYS A 252 7.25 19.48 12.97
C LYS A 252 7.34 18.69 11.65
N ALA A 253 6.81 17.46 11.64
CA ALA A 253 6.79 16.61 10.46
C ALA A 253 5.97 17.21 9.30
N SER A 254 4.86 17.92 9.61
CA SER A 254 4.05 18.56 8.57
C SER A 254 4.79 19.69 7.82
N PHE A 255 5.70 20.39 8.47
CA PHE A 255 6.58 21.38 7.81
C PHE A 255 7.60 20.68 6.90
N ALA A 256 8.23 19.61 7.38
CA ALA A 256 9.20 18.84 6.58
C ALA A 256 8.55 18.22 5.33
N ILE A 257 7.31 17.74 5.42
CA ILE A 257 6.57 17.23 4.26
C ILE A 257 6.23 18.34 3.28
N ALA A 258 5.77 19.48 3.78
CA ALA A 258 5.45 20.63 2.94
C ALA A 258 6.67 21.05 2.11
N GLU A 259 7.85 21.08 2.71
CA GLU A 259 9.12 21.33 2.06
C GLU A 259 9.49 20.22 1.06
N ALA A 260 9.45 18.95 1.46
CA ALA A 260 9.82 17.81 0.61
C ALA A 260 8.93 17.68 -0.64
N LEU A 261 7.65 18.04 -0.53
CA LEU A 261 6.67 18.02 -1.61
C LEU A 261 6.57 19.35 -2.36
N ASP A 262 7.33 20.38 -1.95
CA ASP A 262 7.27 21.73 -2.51
C ASP A 262 5.84 22.27 -2.48
N ILE A 263 5.16 22.21 -1.33
CA ILE A 263 3.80 22.70 -1.09
C ILE A 263 3.85 23.79 -0.01
N PRO A 264 3.22 24.94 -0.21
CA PRO A 264 3.04 25.90 0.89
C PRO A 264 2.36 25.21 2.09
N TRP A 265 2.98 25.27 3.28
CA TRP A 265 2.44 24.61 4.48
C TRP A 265 0.98 24.96 4.77
N MET A 266 0.56 26.21 4.50
CA MET A 266 -0.83 26.64 4.62
C MET A 266 -1.79 25.83 3.75
N LYS A 267 -1.38 25.43 2.53
CA LYS A 267 -2.19 24.54 1.67
C LYS A 267 -2.30 23.13 2.26
N LEU A 268 -1.21 22.62 2.83
CA LEU A 268 -1.24 21.33 3.52
C LEU A 268 -2.17 21.38 4.74
N ALA A 269 -2.11 22.44 5.53
CA ALA A 269 -2.96 22.66 6.70
C ALA A 269 -4.44 22.84 6.35
N THR A 270 -4.77 23.52 5.25
CA THR A 270 -6.16 23.70 4.78
C THR A 270 -6.73 22.45 4.11
N ALA A 271 -5.94 21.71 3.34
CA ALA A 271 -6.34 20.41 2.82
C ALA A 271 -6.68 19.43 3.97
N ALA A 272 -5.97 19.58 5.10
CA ALA A 272 -6.23 18.86 6.34
C ALA A 272 -7.59 19.18 6.96
N SER A 273 -8.08 20.39 6.81
CA SER A 273 -9.38 20.84 7.36
C SER A 273 -10.57 20.55 6.44
N SER A 274 -10.31 20.32 5.15
CA SER A 274 -11.30 20.10 4.10
C SER A 274 -11.41 18.64 3.64
N GLY A 275 -11.02 17.67 4.50
CA GLY A 275 -11.09 16.24 4.19
C GLY A 275 -12.38 15.82 3.49
N PRO A 276 -12.40 14.74 2.70
CA PRO A 276 -13.55 14.34 1.92
C PRO A 276 -14.78 14.30 2.82
N LYS A 277 -15.86 14.96 2.41
CA LYS A 277 -17.15 14.91 3.11
C LYS A 277 -17.52 13.45 3.20
N GLY A 278 -17.21 12.83 4.35
CA GLY A 278 -17.47 11.42 4.59
C GLY A 278 -18.95 11.15 4.44
N GLU A 279 -19.28 10.18 3.60
CA GLU A 279 -20.55 9.49 3.69
C GLU A 279 -20.72 9.04 5.15
N LYS A 280 -21.86 9.44 5.74
CA LYS A 280 -22.25 8.98 7.07
C LYS A 280 -22.21 7.44 7.05
N SER A 281 -21.34 6.85 7.87
CA SER A 281 -21.35 5.42 8.07
C SER A 281 -22.71 5.04 8.69
N ASP A 282 -23.55 4.39 7.93
CA ASP A 282 -24.73 3.69 8.44
C ASP A 282 -24.28 2.48 9.28
N ARG A 283 -23.81 2.74 10.49
CA ARG A 283 -23.76 1.72 11.53
C ARG A 283 -25.10 1.76 12.26
N PRO A 284 -25.78 0.63 12.49
CA PRO A 284 -26.94 0.59 13.34
C PRO A 284 -26.57 1.13 14.71
N LYS A 285 -27.26 2.15 15.17
CA LYS A 285 -27.15 2.63 16.55
C LYS A 285 -27.79 1.57 17.45
N GLU A 286 -26.98 0.82 18.18
CA GLU A 286 -27.50 0.12 19.34
C GLU A 286 -28.04 1.15 20.33
N SER A 287 -29.35 1.10 20.54
CA SER A 287 -30.08 1.93 21.50
C SER A 287 -29.78 1.44 22.91
N VAL A 288 -28.80 2.06 23.55
CA VAL A 288 -28.67 1.96 25.02
C VAL A 288 -29.45 3.14 25.62
N THR A 289 -30.64 2.84 26.11
CA THR A 289 -31.42 3.75 26.93
C THR A 289 -30.69 4.00 28.25
N LYS A 290 -30.23 5.23 28.47
CA LYS A 290 -29.85 5.75 29.79
C LYS A 290 -30.80 6.87 30.17
N SER A 291 -31.70 6.53 31.08
CA SER A 291 -32.48 7.46 31.89
C SER A 291 -31.61 8.02 33.02
N GLY A 292 -31.66 9.34 33.24
CA GLY A 292 -31.20 9.97 34.47
C GLY A 292 -30.70 11.41 34.28
N PRO A 293 -31.27 12.42 34.93
CA PRO A 293 -30.84 13.81 34.84
C PRO A 293 -29.72 14.08 35.87
N SER A 294 -28.60 14.63 35.41
CA SER A 294 -27.65 15.29 36.34
C SER A 294 -27.14 16.59 35.72
N SER A 295 -27.64 17.68 36.29
CA SER A 295 -27.15 19.03 36.10
C SER A 295 -25.79 19.16 36.80
N LYS A 296 -24.71 19.39 36.04
CA LYS A 296 -23.42 19.86 36.57
C LYS A 296 -23.13 21.27 36.09
N PRO A 297 -22.47 22.14 36.92
CA PRO A 297 -22.25 23.55 36.62
C PRO A 297 -21.28 23.73 35.41
N LYS A 298 -21.51 24.77 34.62
CA LYS A 298 -20.64 25.14 33.48
C LYS A 298 -19.33 25.73 34.03
N GLU A 299 -18.27 24.92 34.01
CA GLU A 299 -16.89 25.40 34.19
C GLU A 299 -16.48 26.30 33.02
N LYS A 300 -15.87 27.45 33.32
CA LYS A 300 -15.28 28.38 32.34
C LYS A 300 -14.09 27.67 31.68
N LYS A 301 -14.27 27.29 30.43
CA LYS A 301 -13.21 26.67 29.62
C LYS A 301 -12.04 27.64 29.44
N SER A 302 -10.84 27.21 29.82
CA SER A 302 -9.57 27.92 29.66
C SER A 302 -9.29 28.23 28.16
N PHE A 303 -8.53 29.28 27.89
CA PHE A 303 -8.04 29.66 26.57
C PHE A 303 -7.29 28.51 25.85
N MET A 304 -6.60 27.66 26.63
CA MET A 304 -5.95 26.43 26.14
C MET A 304 -6.96 25.40 25.58
N ASP A 305 -8.18 25.31 26.11
CA ASP A 305 -9.22 24.42 25.59
C ASP A 305 -9.78 24.84 24.22
N LYS A 306 -9.60 26.13 23.86
CA LYS A 306 -9.99 26.65 22.53
C LYS A 306 -8.94 26.39 21.46
N ILE A 307 -7.65 26.32 21.82
CA ILE A 307 -6.55 25.99 20.92
C ILE A 307 -6.51 24.46 20.61
N LEU A 308 -6.99 23.63 21.54
CA LEU A 308 -7.03 22.15 21.39
C LEU A 308 -8.23 21.63 20.59
N LYS A 309 -9.06 22.46 20.00
CA LYS A 309 -10.07 22.02 19.03
C LYS A 309 -9.49 21.93 17.62
N VAL A 310 -8.35 21.28 17.45
CA VAL A 310 -7.96 20.78 16.13
C VAL A 310 -9.00 19.72 15.74
N PRO A 311 -9.75 19.91 14.64
CA PRO A 311 -10.69 18.89 14.19
C PRO A 311 -10.00 17.52 14.11
N ARG A 312 -10.70 16.42 14.40
CA ARG A 312 -10.14 15.04 14.29
C ARG A 312 -9.38 14.82 12.98
N THR A 313 -9.82 15.47 11.92
CA THR A 313 -9.19 15.47 10.59
C THR A 313 -7.77 16.07 10.62
N GLY A 314 -7.59 17.23 11.27
CA GLY A 314 -6.27 17.87 11.39
C GLY A 314 -5.30 17.07 12.25
N MET A 315 -5.78 16.42 13.32
CA MET A 315 -4.97 15.52 14.12
C MET A 315 -4.52 14.29 13.33
N ASN A 316 -5.39 13.69 12.53
CA ASN A 316 -5.04 12.54 11.71
C ASN A 316 -3.96 12.89 10.68
N LEU A 317 -4.00 14.08 10.10
CA LEU A 317 -2.99 14.55 9.14
C LEU A 317 -1.63 14.79 9.78
N MET A 318 -1.58 15.34 10.99
CA MET A 318 -0.31 15.48 11.73
C MET A 318 0.32 14.10 12.04
N HIS A 319 -0.53 13.07 12.21
CA HIS A 319 -0.05 11.70 12.43
C HIS A 319 0.44 11.05 11.15
N MET A 320 -0.29 11.20 10.06
CA MET A 320 0.16 10.75 8.75
C MET A 320 1.48 11.43 8.39
N ALA A 321 1.62 12.72 8.71
CA ALA A 321 2.86 13.45 8.51
C ALA A 321 4.02 12.89 9.35
N GLN A 322 3.80 12.64 10.63
CA GLN A 322 4.83 12.03 11.47
C GLN A 322 5.20 10.63 10.99
N ALA A 323 4.19 9.79 10.69
CA ALA A 323 4.41 8.45 10.17
C ALA A 323 5.22 8.46 8.87
N TYR A 324 4.91 9.41 7.96
CA TYR A 324 5.66 9.59 6.73
C TYR A 324 7.16 9.78 6.99
N VAL A 325 7.52 10.70 7.89
CA VAL A 325 8.94 10.96 8.25
C VAL A 325 9.56 9.76 8.98
N ASP A 326 8.83 9.13 9.90
CA ASP A 326 9.34 8.00 10.67
C ASP A 326 9.54 6.75 9.79
N ILE A 327 8.66 6.50 8.80
CA ILE A 327 8.80 5.40 7.83
C ILE A 327 9.96 5.69 6.86
N GLN A 328 10.04 6.91 6.33
CA GLN A 328 11.15 7.32 5.46
C GLN A 328 12.49 7.08 6.14
N LYS A 329 12.61 7.58 7.37
CA LYS A 329 13.83 7.46 8.16
C LYS A 329 14.25 6.01 8.37
N ALA A 330 13.32 5.14 8.79
CA ALA A 330 13.61 3.71 8.94
C ALA A 330 14.04 3.09 7.61
N THR A 331 13.32 3.37 6.53
CA THR A 331 13.55 2.76 5.21
C THR A 331 14.92 3.17 4.62
N GLU A 332 15.25 4.47 4.68
CA GLU A 332 16.44 5.02 4.03
C GLU A 332 17.70 4.96 4.91
N THR A 333 17.56 5.08 6.23
CA THR A 333 18.72 5.16 7.14
C THR A 333 18.88 3.97 8.08
N GLY A 334 17.91 3.05 8.11
CA GLY A 334 17.91 1.91 9.04
C GLY A 334 17.66 2.27 10.51
N ASP A 335 17.27 3.51 10.83
CA ASP A 335 17.04 3.96 12.23
C ASP A 335 15.71 3.40 12.75
N LEU A 336 15.71 2.15 13.18
CA LEU A 336 14.56 1.46 13.77
C LEU A 336 14.31 1.86 15.25
N ASP A 337 15.19 2.67 15.85
CA ASP A 337 14.97 3.21 17.20
C ASP A 337 14.07 4.45 17.20
N LYS A 338 14.06 5.20 16.11
CA LYS A 338 13.29 6.44 15.97
C LYS A 338 12.22 6.36 14.91
N GLY A 339 12.42 5.54 13.87
CA GLY A 339 11.47 5.27 12.82
C GLY A 339 10.79 3.92 12.97
N PHE A 340 9.79 3.63 12.16
CA PHE A 340 9.19 2.31 12.04
C PHE A 340 9.06 1.90 10.59
N TYR A 341 9.23 0.60 10.35
CA TYR A 341 9.30 0.02 9.01
C TYR A 341 8.03 -0.78 8.71
N LEU A 342 7.45 -0.57 7.54
CA LEU A 342 6.28 -1.32 7.09
C LEU A 342 6.70 -2.73 6.66
N SER A 343 6.20 -3.76 7.32
CA SER A 343 6.47 -5.17 7.00
C SER A 343 5.25 -6.04 7.16
N GLY A 344 5.04 -6.96 6.21
CA GLY A 344 3.97 -7.97 6.30
C GLY A 344 4.40 -9.18 7.12
N GLN A 345 3.44 -9.95 7.63
CA GLN A 345 3.71 -11.16 8.42
C GLN A 345 4.57 -12.19 7.67
N VAL A 346 4.53 -12.17 6.34
CA VAL A 346 5.29 -13.07 5.47
C VAL A 346 6.80 -12.97 5.66
N GLN A 347 7.30 -11.91 6.33
CA GLN A 347 8.73 -11.78 6.66
C GLN A 347 9.29 -13.01 7.37
N GLY A 348 8.51 -13.66 8.26
CA GLY A 348 8.97 -14.83 9.02
C GLY A 348 9.23 -16.08 8.19
N ILE A 349 8.92 -16.08 6.89
CA ILE A 349 9.27 -17.16 5.96
C ILE A 349 10.26 -16.73 4.88
N ILE A 350 10.87 -15.55 5.03
CA ILE A 350 11.90 -15.01 4.11
C ILE A 350 13.25 -15.09 4.81
N HIS A 351 14.21 -15.83 4.24
CA HIS A 351 15.47 -16.13 4.90
C HIS A 351 16.71 -15.74 4.08
N ASP A 352 16.52 -14.99 2.97
CA ASP A 352 17.63 -14.58 2.09
C ASP A 352 17.39 -13.22 1.42
N ILE A 353 18.45 -12.63 0.85
CA ILE A 353 18.44 -11.38 0.08
C ILE A 353 18.91 -11.68 -1.34
N PRO A 354 18.06 -12.30 -2.19
CA PRO A 354 18.39 -12.60 -3.58
C PRO A 354 18.21 -11.39 -4.49
N THR A 355 18.51 -11.55 -5.78
CA THR A 355 18.05 -10.62 -6.80
C THR A 355 16.55 -10.79 -7.07
N VAL A 356 15.92 -9.77 -7.65
CA VAL A 356 14.51 -9.84 -8.10
C VAL A 356 14.31 -10.99 -9.09
N ALA A 357 15.24 -11.16 -10.04
CA ALA A 357 15.17 -12.23 -11.02
C ALA A 357 15.18 -13.64 -10.36
N GLU A 358 16.01 -13.84 -9.33
CA GLU A 358 16.03 -15.10 -8.55
C GLU A 358 14.72 -15.32 -7.80
N VAL A 359 14.10 -14.28 -7.25
CA VAL A 359 12.78 -14.39 -6.58
C VAL A 359 11.73 -14.86 -7.58
N ILE A 360 11.65 -14.21 -8.75
CA ILE A 360 10.65 -14.56 -9.77
C ILE A 360 10.85 -16.00 -10.27
N ASP A 361 12.09 -16.36 -10.65
CA ASP A 361 12.42 -17.70 -11.15
C ASP A 361 12.06 -18.79 -10.13
N ARG A 362 12.47 -18.62 -8.86
CA ARG A 362 12.15 -19.55 -7.78
C ARG A 362 10.65 -19.67 -7.54
N THR A 363 9.94 -18.55 -7.50
CA THR A 363 8.48 -18.52 -7.28
C THR A 363 7.75 -19.28 -8.38
N VAL A 364 8.11 -19.04 -9.64
CA VAL A 364 7.47 -19.69 -10.80
C VAL A 364 7.79 -21.19 -10.85
N LYS A 365 9.04 -21.58 -10.63
CA LYS A 365 9.45 -23.00 -10.59
C LYS A 365 8.74 -23.76 -9.47
N GLU A 366 8.71 -23.20 -8.28
CA GLU A 366 8.02 -23.80 -7.13
C GLU A 366 6.51 -23.91 -7.37
N PHE A 367 5.89 -22.88 -7.94
CA PHE A 367 4.48 -22.90 -8.31
C PHE A 367 4.16 -24.08 -9.27
N HIS A 368 4.94 -24.26 -10.33
CA HIS A 368 4.73 -25.37 -11.28
C HIS A 368 4.91 -26.72 -10.62
N LYS A 369 5.95 -26.87 -9.79
CA LYS A 369 6.15 -28.10 -9.01
C LYS A 369 4.95 -28.43 -8.12
N ILE A 370 4.39 -27.44 -7.43
CA ILE A 370 3.21 -27.64 -6.58
C ILE A 370 1.99 -28.03 -7.40
N GLN A 371 1.79 -27.43 -8.59
CA GLN A 371 0.69 -27.81 -9.48
C GLN A 371 0.81 -29.28 -9.93
N GLU A 372 2.01 -29.73 -10.28
CA GLU A 372 2.28 -31.12 -10.63
C GLU A 372 2.00 -32.07 -9.45
N GLU A 373 2.48 -31.74 -8.25
CA GLU A 373 2.25 -32.51 -7.03
C GLU A 373 0.77 -32.63 -6.66
N ILE A 374 0.00 -31.51 -6.76
CA ILE A 374 -1.44 -31.52 -6.48
C ILE A 374 -2.17 -32.36 -7.53
N THR A 375 -1.81 -32.23 -8.81
CA THR A 375 -2.43 -32.99 -9.90
C THR A 375 -2.14 -34.48 -9.77
N ALA A 376 -0.94 -34.85 -9.30
CA ALA A 376 -0.54 -36.24 -9.07
C ALA A 376 -1.23 -36.90 -7.86
N ARG A 377 -1.79 -36.10 -6.92
CA ARG A 377 -2.61 -36.59 -5.81
C ARG A 377 -3.96 -37.04 -6.34
N LYS A 378 -4.00 -38.25 -6.94
CA LYS A 378 -5.26 -38.88 -7.33
C LYS A 378 -6.12 -39.00 -6.08
N VAL A 379 -7.29 -38.38 -6.09
CA VAL A 379 -8.35 -38.72 -5.14
C VAL A 379 -8.71 -40.19 -5.43
N LYS A 380 -8.33 -41.09 -4.51
CA LYS A 380 -8.72 -42.52 -4.59
C LYS A 380 -10.19 -42.65 -4.22
#